data_b698e7fbe891b28a8806fa30aaf51f4a
#
_entry.id   b698e7fbe891b28a8806fa30aaf51f4a
#
_cell.length_a   1.000
_cell.length_b   1.000
_cell.length_c   1.000
_cell.angle_alpha   90.00
_cell.angle_beta   90.00
_cell.angle_gamma   90.00
#
_symmetry.space_group_name_H-M   'P 1'
#
loop_
_entity.id
_entity.type
_entity.pdbx_description
1 polymer ?
#
loop_
_entity_poly.entity_id
_entity_poly.type
_entity_poly.pdbx_seq_one_letter_code
_entity_poly.pdbx_strand_id
1 'polypeptide(L)'
;MLLIQRAKPPVGLWSLPGGQVEFGETALEAAARELLEETGVVAELKELAGLYEIIREKPPIHFAIACYCGHWKSGEPAAASDALTAQWVSLSELHHLDFAPNVREAVAAAQNLLKL
;
A
#
# COMPACT_ATOMS: atom_id res chain seq x y z
N MET A 1 -2.85 7.76 -8.23
CA MET A 1 -2.80 6.68 -7.22
C MET A 1 -2.09 7.17 -5.97
N LEU A 2 -2.57 6.78 -4.81
CA LEU A 2 -1.94 7.17 -3.55
C LEU A 2 -0.79 6.23 -3.22
N LEU A 3 0.38 6.80 -3.03
CA LEU A 3 1.59 6.06 -2.70
C LEU A 3 2.30 6.68 -1.52
N ILE A 4 3.09 5.87 -0.83
CA ILE A 4 4.00 6.34 0.21
C ILE A 4 5.44 6.06 -0.21
N GLN A 5 6.36 6.82 0.37
CA GLN A 5 7.78 6.55 0.25
C GLN A 5 8.28 6.04 1.61
N ARG A 6 8.96 4.91 1.60
CA ARG A 6 9.33 4.19 2.83
C ARG A 6 10.38 4.93 3.63
N ALA A 7 10.13 5.08 4.94
CA ALA A 7 11.14 5.51 5.91
C ALA A 7 11.94 4.33 6.46
N LYS A 8 11.36 3.12 6.44
CA LYS A 8 12.04 1.87 6.85
C LYS A 8 12.62 1.15 5.64
N PRO A 9 13.63 0.28 5.85
CA PRO A 9 14.23 -0.48 4.75
C PRO A 9 13.21 -1.28 3.93
N PRO A 10 13.30 -1.26 2.60
CA PRO A 10 14.23 -0.47 1.79
C PRO A 10 13.84 1.01 1.74
N VAL A 11 14.66 1.86 2.38
CA VAL A 11 14.38 3.29 2.53
C VAL A 11 14.33 4.01 1.19
N GLY A 12 13.37 4.90 1.03
CA GLY A 12 13.24 5.73 -0.17
C GLY A 12 12.49 5.10 -1.32
N LEU A 13 12.24 3.78 -1.28
CA LEU A 13 11.44 3.14 -2.32
C LEU A 13 9.96 3.44 -2.12
N TRP A 14 9.25 3.49 -3.23
CA TRP A 14 7.81 3.74 -3.22
C TRP A 14 7.04 2.46 -2.94
N SER A 15 5.96 2.61 -2.19
CA SER A 15 5.15 1.49 -1.75
C SER A 15 3.69 1.91 -1.58
N LEU A 16 2.86 0.92 -1.32
CA LEU A 16 1.46 1.14 -0.98
C LEU A 16 1.34 1.29 0.54
N PRO A 17 0.41 2.12 1.03
CA PRO A 17 0.11 2.16 2.46
C PRO A 17 -0.35 0.79 2.94
N GLY A 18 0.06 0.38 4.13
CA GLY A 18 -0.35 -0.88 4.69
C GLY A 18 0.45 -1.24 5.93
N GLY A 19 0.03 -2.28 6.59
CA GLY A 19 0.67 -2.77 7.80
C GLY A 19 0.11 -4.12 8.20
N GLN A 20 0.28 -4.46 9.47
CA GLN A 20 -0.11 -5.76 9.99
C GLN A 20 -1.58 -5.79 10.40
N VAL A 21 -2.21 -6.95 10.20
CA VAL A 21 -3.56 -7.22 10.71
C VAL A 21 -3.47 -7.39 12.23
N GLU A 22 -4.32 -6.71 12.96
CA GLU A 22 -4.44 -6.83 14.41
C GLU A 22 -5.48 -7.89 14.77
N PHE A 23 -5.34 -8.44 15.97
CA PHE A 23 -6.28 -9.44 16.44
C PHE A 23 -7.71 -8.93 16.38
N GLY A 24 -8.59 -9.71 15.76
CA GLY A 24 -10.02 -9.38 15.67
C GLY A 24 -10.42 -8.57 14.46
N GLU A 25 -9.46 -8.05 13.67
CA GLU A 25 -9.82 -7.35 12.42
C GLU A 25 -9.63 -8.26 11.21
N THR A 26 -10.44 -8.02 10.19
CA THR A 26 -10.26 -8.67 8.90
C THR A 26 -9.12 -7.98 8.16
N ALA A 27 -8.60 -8.62 7.12
CA ALA A 27 -7.56 -8.01 6.28
C ALA A 27 -8.04 -6.72 5.63
N LEU A 28 -9.31 -6.64 5.23
CA LEU A 28 -9.89 -5.43 4.66
C LEU A 28 -9.96 -4.30 5.70
N GLU A 29 -10.40 -4.62 6.91
CA GLU A 29 -10.43 -3.66 8.01
C GLU A 29 -9.03 -3.14 8.35
N ALA A 30 -8.04 -4.02 8.37
CA ALA A 30 -6.64 -3.65 8.59
C ALA A 30 -6.14 -2.69 7.50
N ALA A 31 -6.46 -2.97 6.24
CA ALA A 31 -6.06 -2.12 5.12
C ALA A 31 -6.64 -0.71 5.27
N ALA A 32 -7.91 -0.60 5.61
CA ALA A 32 -8.57 0.69 5.82
C ALA A 32 -7.97 1.46 7.01
N ARG A 33 -7.70 0.77 8.10
CA ARG A 33 -7.09 1.36 9.30
C ARG A 33 -5.69 1.88 9.01
N GLU A 34 -4.85 1.06 8.40
CA GLU A 34 -3.47 1.44 8.08
C GLU A 34 -3.42 2.60 7.09
N LEU A 35 -4.30 2.62 6.11
CA LEU A 35 -4.40 3.73 5.17
C LEU A 35 -4.65 5.04 5.91
N LEU A 36 -5.61 5.04 6.83
CA LEU A 36 -5.93 6.23 7.61
C LEU A 36 -4.79 6.63 8.55
N GLU A 37 -4.18 5.67 9.24
CA GLU A 37 -3.07 5.94 10.16
C GLU A 37 -1.83 6.47 9.44
N GLU A 38 -1.49 5.92 8.29
CA GLU A 38 -0.28 6.29 7.57
C GLU A 38 -0.42 7.54 6.70
N THR A 39 -1.61 7.82 6.21
CA THR A 39 -1.80 8.89 5.21
C THR A 39 -2.89 9.90 5.53
N GLY A 40 -3.78 9.61 6.47
CA GLY A 40 -4.94 10.45 6.75
C GLY A 40 -6.07 10.31 5.73
N VAL A 41 -5.97 9.37 4.79
CA VAL A 41 -6.94 9.18 3.72
C VAL A 41 -7.93 8.09 4.07
N VAL A 42 -9.20 8.31 3.75
CA VAL A 42 -10.26 7.31 3.80
C VAL A 42 -10.65 6.95 2.37
N ALA A 43 -10.65 5.66 2.07
CA ALA A 43 -11.04 5.14 0.76
C ALA A 43 -12.13 4.09 0.90
N GLU A 44 -12.91 3.93 -0.15
CA GLU A 44 -13.85 2.83 -0.25
C GLU A 44 -13.12 1.65 -0.89
N LEU A 45 -12.56 0.79 -0.05
CA LEU A 45 -11.80 -0.39 -0.47
C LEU A 45 -12.78 -1.55 -0.68
N LYS A 46 -12.73 -2.16 -1.85
CA LYS A 46 -13.69 -3.22 -2.22
C LYS A 46 -13.06 -4.48 -2.74
N GLU A 47 -11.97 -4.37 -3.49
CA GLU A 47 -11.45 -5.49 -4.25
C GLU A 47 -10.03 -5.86 -3.82
N LEU A 48 -9.77 -7.15 -3.77
CA LEU A 48 -8.43 -7.67 -3.52
C LEU A 48 -7.64 -7.60 -4.83
N ALA A 49 -6.60 -6.77 -4.84
CA ALA A 49 -5.72 -6.63 -5.99
C ALA A 49 -4.72 -7.79 -6.07
N GLY A 50 -4.43 -8.44 -4.95
CA GLY A 50 -3.54 -9.59 -4.94
C GLY A 50 -3.11 -9.97 -3.54
N LEU A 51 -2.55 -11.17 -3.45
CA LEU A 51 -1.91 -11.68 -2.25
C LEU A 51 -0.44 -11.90 -2.58
N TYR A 52 0.44 -11.28 -1.82
CA TYR A 52 1.88 -11.33 -2.05
C TYR A 52 2.59 -11.87 -0.83
N GLU A 53 3.54 -12.76 -1.03
CA GLU A 53 4.30 -13.34 0.06
C GLU A 53 5.73 -12.80 0.06
N ILE A 54 6.23 -12.48 1.25
CA ILE A 54 7.61 -12.09 1.45
C ILE A 54 8.23 -13.14 2.34
N ILE A 55 9.23 -13.84 1.80
CA ILE A 55 9.92 -14.92 2.50
C ILE A 55 11.40 -14.58 2.56
N ARG A 56 11.96 -14.60 3.75
CA ARG A 56 13.38 -14.37 4.01
C ARG A 56 13.92 -15.46 4.93
N GLU A 57 15.14 -15.87 4.70
CA GLU A 57 15.76 -16.94 5.48
C GLU A 57 16.53 -16.45 6.70
N LYS A 58 17.10 -15.23 6.64
CA LYS A 58 17.96 -14.69 7.70
C LYS A 58 17.59 -13.26 8.04
N PRO A 59 16.84 -13.01 9.12
CA PRO A 59 16.14 -13.99 9.97
C PRO A 59 14.99 -14.63 9.21
N PRO A 60 14.49 -15.80 9.63
CA PRO A 60 13.37 -16.44 8.96
C PRO A 60 12.10 -15.60 9.16
N ILE A 61 11.57 -15.12 8.05
CA ILE A 61 10.36 -14.28 8.01
C ILE A 61 9.48 -14.77 6.86
N HIS A 62 8.19 -14.88 7.13
CA HIS A 62 7.21 -15.19 6.11
C HIS A 62 5.97 -14.34 6.35
N PHE A 63 5.76 -13.34 5.49
CA PHE A 63 4.57 -12.50 5.52
C PHE A 63 3.71 -12.76 4.30
N ALA A 64 2.39 -12.81 4.51
CA ALA A 64 1.40 -12.80 3.43
C ALA A 64 0.72 -11.43 3.46
N ILE A 65 0.80 -10.71 2.36
CA ILE A 65 0.27 -9.34 2.24
C ILE A 65 -0.95 -9.36 1.31
N ALA A 66 -2.13 -9.06 1.88
CA ALA A 66 -3.34 -8.88 1.10
C ALA A 66 -3.42 -7.40 0.68
N CYS A 67 -3.42 -7.15 -0.62
CA CYS A 67 -3.47 -5.80 -1.16
C CYS A 67 -4.87 -5.50 -1.68
N TYR A 68 -5.53 -4.52 -1.08
CA TYR A 68 -6.86 -4.08 -1.49
C TYR A 68 -6.79 -2.77 -2.27
N CYS A 69 -7.74 -2.57 -3.15
CA CYS A 69 -7.86 -1.33 -3.90
C CYS A 69 -9.28 -0.78 -3.89
N GLY A 70 -9.42 0.49 -4.19
CA GLY A 70 -10.69 1.18 -4.18
C GLY A 70 -10.53 2.64 -4.58
N HIS A 71 -11.54 3.44 -4.28
CA HIS A 71 -11.57 4.84 -4.64
C HIS A 71 -11.50 5.76 -3.42
N TRP A 72 -10.85 6.89 -3.59
CA TRP A 72 -10.76 7.93 -2.57
C TRP A 72 -12.14 8.40 -2.15
N LYS A 73 -12.32 8.59 -0.85
CA LYS A 73 -13.56 9.08 -0.28
C LYS A 73 -13.35 10.43 0.41
N SER A 74 -12.32 10.54 1.24
CA SER A 74 -12.03 11.79 1.94
C SER A 74 -10.59 11.81 2.44
N GLY A 75 -10.15 12.99 2.85
CA GLY A 75 -8.85 13.22 3.45
C GLY A 75 -7.79 13.63 2.44
N GLU A 76 -6.83 14.42 2.89
CA GLU A 76 -5.67 14.84 2.12
C GLU A 76 -4.44 14.06 2.59
N PRO A 77 -3.67 13.47 1.65
CA PRO A 77 -2.52 12.66 2.07
C PRO A 77 -1.47 13.48 2.79
N ALA A 78 -1.04 12.97 3.93
CA ALA A 78 0.07 13.53 4.69
C ALA A 78 0.86 12.36 5.29
N ALA A 79 2.18 12.47 5.27
CA ALA A 79 3.02 11.41 5.81
C ALA A 79 2.85 11.30 7.32
N ALA A 80 2.70 10.08 7.79
CA ALA A 80 2.62 9.74 9.21
C ALA A 80 3.28 8.38 9.44
N SER A 81 3.60 8.08 10.69
CA SER A 81 4.25 6.82 11.05
C SER A 81 5.54 6.57 10.26
N ASP A 82 5.60 5.49 9.48
CA ASP A 82 6.79 5.00 8.83
C ASP A 82 6.98 5.49 7.39
N ALA A 83 6.29 6.55 7.00
CA ALA A 83 6.39 7.10 5.65
C ALA A 83 7.20 8.40 5.64
N LEU A 84 8.10 8.55 4.65
CA LEU A 84 8.79 9.81 4.39
C LEU A 84 7.85 10.80 3.75
N THR A 85 6.97 10.31 2.86
CA THR A 85 5.96 11.11 2.20
C THR A 85 4.77 10.25 1.83
N ALA A 86 3.60 10.87 1.68
CA ALA A 86 2.40 10.26 1.16
C ALA A 86 1.79 11.22 0.16
N GLN A 87 1.57 10.78 -1.08
CA GLN A 87 1.10 11.69 -2.11
C GLN A 87 0.36 10.98 -3.23
N TRP A 88 -0.47 11.74 -3.93
CA TRP A 88 -1.09 11.31 -5.16
C TRP A 88 -0.05 11.36 -6.28
N VAL A 89 0.06 10.26 -7.01
CA VAL A 89 0.95 10.14 -8.16
C VAL A 89 0.09 9.90 -9.39
N SER A 90 0.33 10.67 -10.44
CA SER A 90 -0.40 10.49 -11.70
C SER A 90 -0.06 9.14 -12.33
N LEU A 91 -1.02 8.58 -13.07
CA LEU A 91 -0.82 7.28 -13.72
C LEU A 91 0.35 7.29 -14.70
N SER A 92 0.61 8.42 -15.35
CA SER A 92 1.73 8.56 -16.29
C SER A 92 3.09 8.53 -15.60
N GLU A 93 3.16 8.84 -14.31
CA GLU A 93 4.41 8.86 -13.55
C GLU A 93 4.74 7.52 -12.87
N LEU A 94 3.76 6.62 -12.77
CA LEU A 94 3.91 5.39 -12.01
C LEU A 94 5.09 4.52 -12.46
N HIS A 95 5.33 4.42 -13.75
CA HIS A 95 6.39 3.57 -14.29
C HIS A 95 7.79 4.16 -14.14
N HIS A 96 7.90 5.43 -13.72
CA HIS A 96 9.19 6.08 -13.45
C HIS A 96 9.66 5.91 -12.01
N LEU A 97 8.83 5.34 -11.14
CA LEU A 97 9.14 5.21 -9.72
C LEU A 97 9.91 3.94 -9.41
N ASP A 98 10.78 4.04 -8.41
CA ASP A 98 11.47 2.86 -7.87
C ASP A 98 10.61 2.25 -6.77
N PHE A 99 9.98 1.14 -7.08
CA PHE A 99 9.07 0.46 -6.17
C PHE A 99 9.78 -0.56 -5.28
N ALA A 100 9.26 -0.72 -4.05
CA ALA A 100 9.59 -1.84 -3.21
C ALA A 100 9.13 -3.16 -3.86
N PRO A 101 9.68 -4.32 -3.44
CA PRO A 101 9.32 -5.62 -4.02
C PRO A 101 7.81 -5.86 -4.04
N ASN A 102 7.31 -6.43 -5.13
CA ASN A 102 5.91 -6.78 -5.39
C ASN A 102 4.95 -5.61 -5.58
N VAL A 103 5.38 -4.38 -5.33
CA VAL A 103 4.49 -3.22 -5.42
C VAL A 103 4.09 -2.93 -6.86
N ARG A 104 5.01 -3.06 -7.80
CA ARG A 104 4.72 -2.83 -9.22
C ARG A 104 3.59 -3.73 -9.73
N GLU A 105 3.62 -5.00 -9.35
CA GLU A 105 2.60 -5.98 -9.72
C GLU A 105 1.26 -5.64 -9.08
N ALA A 106 1.27 -5.22 -7.80
CA ALA A 106 0.06 -4.82 -7.09
C ALA A 106 -0.57 -3.57 -7.72
N VAL A 107 0.26 -2.59 -8.09
CA VAL A 107 -0.19 -1.38 -8.76
C VAL A 107 -0.85 -1.72 -10.11
N ALA A 108 -0.21 -2.58 -10.90
CA ALA A 108 -0.76 -2.99 -12.20
C ALA A 108 -2.10 -3.73 -12.03
N ALA A 109 -2.19 -4.63 -11.04
CA ALA A 109 -3.44 -5.34 -10.75
C ALA A 109 -4.56 -4.38 -10.34
N ALA A 110 -4.24 -3.41 -9.49
CA ALA A 110 -5.22 -2.40 -9.07
C ALA A 110 -5.70 -1.56 -10.26
N GLN A 111 -4.80 -1.16 -11.15
CA GLN A 111 -5.18 -0.40 -12.34
C GLN A 111 -6.17 -1.20 -13.21
N ASN A 112 -5.94 -2.49 -13.38
CA ASN A 112 -6.84 -3.35 -14.14
C ASN A 112 -8.22 -3.45 -13.48
N LEU A 113 -8.26 -3.69 -12.18
CA LEU A 113 -9.52 -3.83 -11.45
C LEU A 113 -10.33 -2.54 -11.43
N LEU A 114 -9.68 -1.42 -11.29
CA LEU A 114 -10.32 -0.10 -11.23
C LEU A 114 -10.52 0.52 -12.62
N LYS A 115 -10.10 -0.16 -13.67
CA LYS A 115 -10.22 0.27 -15.07
C LYS A 115 -9.56 1.63 -15.35
N LEU A 116 -8.38 1.78 -14.81
CA LEU A 116 -7.59 3.00 -14.97
C LEU A 116 -6.65 2.94 -16.18
#